data_bc06d02626c0382354e137ba845c486a
#
_entry.id   bc06d02626c0382354e137ba845c486a
#
_cell.length_a   1.000
_cell.length_b   1.000
_cell.length_c   1.000
_cell.angle_alpha   90.00
_cell.angle_beta   90.00
_cell.angle_gamma   90.00
#
_symmetry.space_group_name_H-M   'P 1'
#
loop_
_entity.id
_entity.type
_entity.pdbx_description
1 polymer ?
#
loop_
_entity_poly.entity_id
_entity_poly.type
_entity_poly.pdbx_seq_one_letter_code
_entity_poly.pdbx_strand_id
1 'polypeptide(L)'
;WDGGITDYHMHLPYSPDAGLVLYPHFQKAVVPGWLDKSLKWRHRPTHFLDRMVVLAPDPAWVRSLPNAKLPDRQDFTHYGRDLQARVRAWTTAVRMGQQLADEWAAWLQRPDPKRVESL
;
A
#
# COMPACT_ATOMS: atom_id res chain seq x y z
N TRP A 1 12.13 -9.76 19.41
CA TRP A 1 11.87 -10.13 18.00
C TRP A 1 10.79 -9.19 17.47
N ASP A 2 10.96 -8.75 16.23
CA ASP A 2 9.96 -7.94 15.52
C ASP A 2 8.85 -8.85 14.98
N GLY A 3 7.58 -8.51 15.23
CA GLY A 3 6.41 -9.27 14.74
C GLY A 3 6.38 -9.41 13.22
N GLY A 4 6.95 -8.43 12.49
CA GLY A 4 7.05 -8.48 11.02
C GLY A 4 7.86 -9.65 10.46
N ILE A 5 8.64 -10.34 11.29
CA ILE A 5 9.32 -11.58 10.89
C ILE A 5 8.27 -12.66 10.61
N THR A 6 7.23 -12.73 11.42
CA THR A 6 6.18 -13.75 11.34
C THR A 6 5.01 -13.28 10.46
N ASP A 7 4.61 -12.01 10.60
CA ASP A 7 3.52 -11.41 9.86
C ASP A 7 3.88 -9.96 9.49
N TYR A 8 4.22 -9.75 8.23
CA TYR A 8 4.71 -8.46 7.74
C TYR A 8 3.62 -7.56 7.18
N HIS A 9 2.65 -8.14 6.46
CA HIS A 9 1.57 -7.40 5.83
C HIS A 9 0.18 -7.93 6.22
N MET A 10 0.02 -8.37 7.48
CA MET A 10 -1.28 -8.84 8.01
C MET A 10 -1.89 -9.97 7.17
N HIS A 11 -1.06 -10.93 6.77
CA HIS A 11 -1.48 -12.12 6.04
C HIS A 11 -2.09 -13.14 7.01
N LEU A 12 -3.27 -12.80 7.55
CA LEU A 12 -3.94 -13.49 8.66
C LEU A 12 -5.20 -14.22 8.19
N PRO A 13 -5.60 -15.30 8.87
CA PRO A 13 -6.89 -15.94 8.65
C PRO A 13 -8.02 -15.08 9.25
N TYR A 14 -8.59 -14.19 8.44
CA TYR A 14 -9.72 -13.36 8.86
C TYR A 14 -10.97 -14.21 9.09
N SER A 15 -11.74 -13.89 10.15
CA SER A 15 -12.97 -14.60 10.47
C SER A 15 -13.96 -14.56 9.30
N PRO A 16 -14.59 -15.70 8.95
CA PRO A 16 -15.65 -15.74 7.94
C PRO A 16 -16.81 -14.79 8.22
N ASP A 17 -17.06 -14.49 9.49
CA ASP A 17 -18.17 -13.63 9.93
C ASP A 17 -17.84 -12.13 9.84
N ALA A 18 -16.57 -11.77 9.60
CA ALA A 18 -16.12 -10.37 9.54
C ALA A 18 -16.56 -9.63 8.27
N GLY A 19 -17.18 -10.29 7.28
CA GLY A 19 -17.50 -9.70 5.98
C GLY A 19 -16.24 -9.47 5.14
N LEU A 20 -16.17 -8.34 4.41
CA LEU A 20 -14.99 -7.93 3.66
C LEU A 20 -14.04 -7.11 4.53
N VAL A 21 -12.75 -7.38 4.40
CA VAL A 21 -11.69 -6.63 5.08
C VAL A 21 -11.09 -5.64 4.09
N LEU A 22 -11.30 -4.35 4.31
CA LEU A 22 -10.62 -3.30 3.53
C LEU A 22 -9.21 -3.10 4.07
N TYR A 23 -8.22 -3.28 3.22
CA TYR A 23 -6.81 -3.15 3.55
C TYR A 23 -6.12 -2.07 2.70
N PRO A 24 -6.09 -0.81 3.16
CA PRO A 24 -5.28 0.23 2.53
C PRO A 24 -3.80 -0.12 2.65
N HIS A 25 -3.13 -0.22 1.51
CA HIS A 25 -1.74 -0.64 1.46
C HIS A 25 -0.94 0.20 0.45
N PHE A 26 0.36 0.26 0.63
CA PHE A 26 1.26 1.05 -0.24
C PHE A 26 1.62 0.35 -1.56
N GLN A 27 1.28 -0.91 -1.71
CA GLN A 27 1.54 -1.72 -2.90
C GLN A 27 0.50 -2.83 -3.07
N LYS A 28 0.35 -3.37 -4.28
CA LYS A 28 -0.62 -4.44 -4.56
C LYS A 28 -0.27 -5.78 -3.89
N ALA A 29 1.01 -6.09 -3.71
CA ALA A 29 1.44 -7.38 -3.18
C ALA A 29 1.37 -7.43 -1.65
N VAL A 30 0.78 -8.49 -1.11
CA VAL A 30 0.77 -8.81 0.31
C VAL A 30 1.92 -9.77 0.60
N VAL A 31 2.93 -9.29 1.33
CA VAL A 31 4.13 -10.08 1.67
C VAL A 31 3.91 -10.76 3.02
N PRO A 32 3.94 -12.10 3.10
CA PRO A 32 3.61 -12.81 4.34
C PRO A 32 4.55 -12.49 5.50
N GLY A 33 5.85 -12.64 5.32
CA GLY A 33 6.85 -12.38 6.33
C GLY A 33 7.97 -11.46 5.84
N TRP A 34 8.67 -10.82 6.78
CA TRP A 34 9.78 -9.92 6.44
C TRP A 34 10.88 -10.60 5.62
N LEU A 35 11.17 -11.86 5.91
CA LEU A 35 12.15 -12.66 5.17
C LEU A 35 11.68 -13.04 3.76
N ASP A 36 10.38 -12.98 3.51
CA ASP A 36 9.78 -13.32 2.21
C ASP A 36 9.88 -12.18 1.20
N LYS A 37 10.36 -10.99 1.57
CA LYS A 37 10.46 -9.82 0.68
C LYS A 37 11.18 -10.09 -0.64
N SER A 38 12.23 -10.89 -0.62
CA SER A 38 12.99 -11.28 -1.81
C SER A 38 12.40 -12.46 -2.58
N LEU A 39 11.48 -13.21 -1.94
CA LEU A 39 10.90 -14.44 -2.45
C LEU A 39 9.55 -14.16 -3.13
N LYS A 40 9.58 -13.49 -4.29
CA LYS A 40 8.36 -13.02 -4.98
C LYS A 40 7.34 -14.14 -5.25
N TRP A 41 7.78 -15.38 -5.40
CA TRP A 41 6.89 -16.53 -5.58
C TRP A 41 6.03 -16.83 -4.34
N ARG A 42 6.41 -16.32 -3.16
CA ARG A 42 5.64 -16.43 -1.90
C ARG A 42 4.62 -15.30 -1.71
N HIS A 43 4.62 -14.29 -2.59
CA HIS A 43 3.68 -13.17 -2.53
C HIS A 43 2.32 -13.51 -3.16
N ARG A 44 2.08 -14.78 -3.47
CA ARG A 44 0.80 -15.24 -4.03
C ARG A 44 -0.29 -15.17 -2.96
N PRO A 45 -1.50 -14.78 -3.34
CA PRO A 45 -2.62 -14.82 -2.43
C PRO A 45 -2.88 -16.26 -1.96
N THR A 46 -3.32 -16.38 -0.74
CA THR A 46 -3.78 -17.65 -0.15
C THR A 46 -5.24 -17.47 0.25
N HIS A 47 -5.91 -18.57 0.62
CA HIS A 47 -7.28 -18.53 1.12
C HIS A 47 -7.49 -17.59 2.33
N PHE A 48 -6.43 -17.22 3.03
CA PHE A 48 -6.50 -16.20 4.09
C PHE A 48 -6.92 -14.82 3.57
N LEU A 49 -6.64 -14.54 2.29
CA LEU A 49 -6.94 -13.26 1.66
C LEU A 49 -8.24 -13.23 0.87
N ASP A 50 -9.03 -14.32 0.84
CA ASP A 50 -10.26 -14.43 0.05
C ASP A 50 -11.30 -13.35 0.35
N ARG A 51 -11.22 -12.75 1.54
CA ARG A 51 -12.12 -11.67 1.98
C ARG A 51 -11.44 -10.30 2.06
N MET A 52 -10.17 -10.21 1.65
CA MET A 52 -9.41 -8.97 1.70
C MET A 52 -9.56 -8.19 0.39
N VAL A 53 -9.92 -6.92 0.52
CA VAL A 53 -9.87 -5.94 -0.57
C VAL A 53 -8.67 -5.04 -0.32
N VAL A 54 -7.60 -5.24 -1.09
CA VAL A 54 -6.41 -4.41 -1.02
C VAL A 54 -6.64 -3.13 -1.82
N LEU A 55 -6.52 -1.99 -1.16
CA LEU A 55 -6.58 -0.68 -1.79
C LEU A 55 -5.16 -0.12 -1.88
N ALA A 56 -4.59 -0.14 -3.07
CA ALA A 56 -3.23 0.32 -3.32
C ALA A 56 -3.17 1.42 -4.37
N PRO A 57 -2.23 2.38 -4.26
CA PRO A 57 -2.06 3.41 -5.26
C PRO A 57 -1.57 2.82 -6.59
N ASP A 58 -2.07 3.38 -7.70
CA ASP A 58 -1.57 3.01 -9.02
C ASP A 58 -0.07 3.33 -9.17
N PRO A 59 0.74 2.43 -9.75
CA PRO A 59 2.16 2.67 -9.96
C PRO A 59 2.48 3.91 -10.82
N ALA A 60 1.61 4.30 -11.75
CA ALA A 60 1.80 5.52 -12.54
C ALA A 60 1.61 6.76 -11.66
N TRP A 61 0.59 6.74 -10.79
CA TRP A 61 0.40 7.80 -9.81
C TRP A 61 1.61 7.89 -8.85
N VAL A 62 2.12 6.78 -8.34
CA VAL A 62 3.33 6.77 -7.48
C VAL A 62 4.52 7.41 -8.20
N ARG A 63 4.72 7.11 -9.50
CA ARG A 63 5.79 7.74 -10.30
C ARG A 63 5.63 9.24 -10.48
N SER A 64 4.42 9.79 -10.34
CA SER A 64 4.18 11.23 -10.41
C SER A 64 4.52 11.99 -9.12
N LEU A 65 4.73 11.28 -8.03
CA LEU A 65 5.13 11.86 -6.75
C LEU A 65 6.56 12.42 -6.79
N PRO A 66 6.92 13.35 -5.87
CA PRO A 66 8.31 13.72 -5.68
C PRO A 66 9.21 12.49 -5.49
N ASN A 67 10.37 12.47 -6.14
CA ASN A 67 11.30 11.34 -6.18
C ASN A 67 10.72 10.06 -6.85
N ALA A 68 9.58 10.15 -7.55
CA ALA A 68 8.91 9.04 -8.23
C ALA A 68 8.61 7.84 -7.30
N LYS A 69 8.39 8.09 -6.02
CA LYS A 69 8.11 7.07 -5.00
C LYS A 69 7.28 7.63 -3.85
N LEU A 70 6.70 6.74 -3.07
CA LEU A 70 6.11 7.12 -1.77
C LEU A 70 7.21 7.58 -0.81
N PRO A 71 6.94 8.61 0.03
CA PRO A 71 7.86 9.01 1.08
C PRO A 71 8.23 7.85 2.00
N ASP A 72 9.52 7.70 2.27
CA ASP A 72 10.03 6.65 3.15
C ASP A 72 11.31 7.06 3.90
N ARG A 73 11.86 6.14 4.70
CA ARG A 73 13.06 6.38 5.49
C ARG A 73 14.32 6.68 4.67
N GLN A 74 14.36 6.29 3.39
CA GLN A 74 15.51 6.60 2.52
C GLN A 74 15.62 8.09 2.23
N ASP A 75 14.51 8.83 2.35
CA ASP A 75 14.50 10.27 2.17
C ASP A 75 15.36 11.00 3.22
N PHE A 76 15.56 10.41 4.40
CA PHE A 76 16.50 10.98 5.38
C PHE A 76 17.93 11.00 4.86
N THR A 77 18.35 9.95 4.16
CA THR A 77 19.66 9.90 3.53
C THR A 77 19.70 10.75 2.26
N HIS A 78 18.64 10.67 1.43
CA HIS A 78 18.55 11.40 0.15
C HIS A 78 18.66 12.93 0.35
N TYR A 79 17.90 13.48 1.30
CA TYR A 79 17.90 14.91 1.59
C TYR A 79 18.97 15.33 2.60
N GLY A 80 19.53 14.39 3.37
CA GLY A 80 20.54 14.67 4.38
C GLY A 80 20.11 15.77 5.35
N ARG A 81 20.85 16.89 5.37
CA ARG A 81 20.56 18.05 6.22
C ARG A 81 19.54 19.02 5.62
N ASP A 82 19.13 18.87 4.37
CA ASP A 82 18.12 19.74 3.74
C ASP A 82 16.70 19.32 4.18
N LEU A 83 16.40 19.67 5.43
CA LEU A 83 15.09 19.44 6.02
C LEU A 83 13.97 20.11 5.20
N GLN A 84 14.24 21.33 4.66
CA GLN A 84 13.25 22.09 3.92
C GLN A 84 12.85 21.38 2.63
N ALA A 85 13.80 20.83 1.87
CA ALA A 85 13.51 20.09 0.66
C ALA A 85 12.70 18.81 0.99
N ARG A 86 13.07 18.08 2.05
CA ARG A 86 12.33 16.89 2.48
C ARG A 86 10.91 17.23 2.88
N VAL A 87 10.70 18.27 3.69
CA VAL A 87 9.35 18.72 4.09
C VAL A 87 8.52 19.11 2.88
N ARG A 88 9.07 19.87 1.91
CA ARG A 88 8.36 20.21 0.67
C ARG A 88 7.92 18.95 -0.10
N ALA A 89 8.82 17.98 -0.29
CA ALA A 89 8.52 16.74 -1.00
C ALA A 89 7.42 15.94 -0.30
N TRP A 90 7.51 15.77 1.00
CA TRP A 90 6.52 15.03 1.79
C TRP A 90 5.17 15.73 1.82
N THR A 91 5.14 17.06 2.02
CA THR A 91 3.91 17.84 1.98
C THR A 91 3.25 17.77 0.60
N THR A 92 4.04 17.77 -0.47
CA THR A 92 3.53 17.59 -1.84
C THR A 92 2.91 16.20 -2.00
N ALA A 93 3.57 15.15 -1.55
CA ALA A 93 3.04 13.79 -1.61
C ALA A 93 1.72 13.66 -0.82
N VAL A 94 1.63 14.26 0.38
CA VAL A 94 0.40 14.28 1.18
C VAL A 94 -0.74 14.98 0.43
N ARG A 95 -0.48 16.15 -0.18
CA ARG A 95 -1.49 16.86 -0.97
C ARG A 95 -1.97 16.06 -2.17
N MET A 96 -1.04 15.41 -2.87
CA MET A 96 -1.39 14.53 -3.99
C MET A 96 -2.19 13.31 -3.54
N GLY A 97 -1.98 12.85 -2.31
CA GLY A 97 -2.74 11.76 -1.69
C GLY A 97 -4.24 12.05 -1.56
N GLN A 98 -4.65 13.32 -1.57
CA GLN A 98 -6.08 13.69 -1.57
C GLN A 98 -6.80 13.12 -2.79
N GLN A 99 -6.14 13.06 -3.95
CA GLN A 99 -6.70 12.44 -5.15
C GLN A 99 -7.13 10.99 -4.90
N LEU A 100 -6.33 10.21 -4.16
CA LEU A 100 -6.65 8.80 -3.87
C LEU A 100 -7.91 8.69 -3.00
N ALA A 101 -8.07 9.59 -2.03
CA ALA A 101 -9.26 9.64 -1.19
C ALA A 101 -10.51 10.02 -2.00
N ASP A 102 -10.38 11.00 -2.90
CA ASP A 102 -11.47 11.46 -3.75
C ASP A 102 -11.91 10.37 -4.74
N GLU A 103 -10.95 9.66 -5.36
CA GLU A 103 -11.22 8.54 -6.26
C GLU A 103 -11.90 7.37 -5.53
N TRP A 104 -11.45 7.05 -4.32
CA TRP A 104 -12.08 6.04 -3.49
C TRP A 104 -13.51 6.43 -3.12
N ALA A 105 -13.74 7.66 -2.67
CA ALA A 105 -15.07 8.17 -2.37
C ALA A 105 -16.00 8.12 -3.59
N ALA A 106 -15.50 8.51 -4.76
CA ALA A 106 -16.25 8.44 -6.01
C ALA A 106 -16.59 6.99 -6.40
N TRP A 107 -15.63 6.06 -6.23
CA TRP A 107 -15.86 4.65 -6.49
C TRP A 107 -16.92 4.05 -5.57
N LEU A 108 -16.93 4.40 -4.29
CA LEU A 108 -17.96 3.93 -3.35
C LEU A 108 -19.38 4.37 -3.75
N GLN A 109 -19.53 5.55 -4.37
CA GLN A 109 -20.81 6.02 -4.87
C GLN A 109 -21.28 5.24 -6.11
N ARG A 110 -20.34 4.79 -6.94
CA ARG A 110 -20.62 4.06 -8.17
C ARG A 110 -19.55 2.99 -8.41
N PRO A 111 -19.62 1.86 -7.71
CA PRO A 111 -18.64 0.79 -7.85
C PRO A 111 -18.54 0.26 -9.29
N ASP A 112 -17.32 0.15 -9.80
CA ASP A 112 -17.03 -0.46 -11.09
C ASP A 112 -16.19 -1.72 -10.89
N PRO A 113 -16.79 -2.93 -11.00
CA PRO A 113 -16.07 -4.19 -10.83
C PRO A 113 -14.90 -4.38 -11.82
N LYS A 114 -14.89 -3.67 -12.96
CA LYS A 114 -13.79 -3.75 -13.94
C LYS A 114 -12.48 -3.15 -13.41
N ARG A 115 -12.55 -2.36 -12.35
CA ARG A 115 -11.38 -1.79 -11.67
C ARG A 115 -10.86 -2.68 -10.55
N VAL A 116 -11.52 -3.80 -10.29
CA VAL A 116 -11.09 -4.78 -9.29
C VAL A 116 -10.30 -5.87 -9.99
N GLU A 117 -9.06 -6.05 -9.56
CA GLU A 117 -8.16 -7.10 -10.05
C GLU A 117 -8.03 -8.20 -8.99
N SER A 118 -7.80 -9.43 -9.42
CA SER A 118 -7.40 -10.49 -8.47
C SER A 118 -5.97 -10.25 -7.98
N LEU A 119 -5.75 -10.56 -6.71
CA LEU A 119 -4.42 -10.53 -6.10
C LEU A 119 -3.48 -11.60 -6.69
#